data_586778993f2627148fa24faa09491e40
#
_entry.id   586778993f2627148fa24faa09491e40
#
_cell.length_a   1.000
_cell.length_b   1.000
_cell.length_c   1.000
_cell.angle_alpha   90.00
_cell.angle_beta   90.00
_cell.angle_gamma   90.00
#
_symmetry.space_group_name_H-M   'P 1'
#
loop_
_entity.id
_entity.type
_entity.pdbx_description
1 polymer ?
#
loop_
_entity_poly.entity_id
_entity_poly.type
_entity_poly.pdbx_seq_one_letter_code
_entity_poly.pdbx_strand_id
1 'polypeptide(L)'
;MANALAQGIDNWYGAVGSKPTSGTSTQKKSTEQSQMTTSQQSFFNNILPAIQQVSQKKGIVTSVMLAQSILESGWGTYQLATNAYNIFGIKADSSWKGNTYTVQTKEVVNGKTITVEKQFRAYKSLLESISDYGSFFTSTAWRMKNYASFLQATNYETALTSLLASGYATDPAYAEKLKSLIQRYGLDQYDLN
;
A
#
# COMPACT_ATOMS: atom_id res chain seq x y z
N MET A 1 -8.16 19.49 6.25
CA MET A 1 -8.86 18.35 5.56
C MET A 1 -7.78 17.38 5.05
N ALA A 2 -7.20 16.65 5.97
CA ALA A 2 -6.19 15.63 5.70
C ALA A 2 -6.88 14.25 5.65
N ASN A 3 -6.34 13.36 4.84
CA ASN A 3 -6.52 11.92 4.88
C ASN A 3 -7.72 11.30 4.18
N ALA A 4 -7.64 11.24 2.84
CA ALA A 4 -8.55 10.38 2.09
C ALA A 4 -8.03 8.93 1.97
N LEU A 5 -6.71 8.66 2.09
CA LEU A 5 -6.14 7.32 1.92
C LEU A 5 -6.05 6.53 3.24
N ALA A 6 -5.59 7.17 4.30
CA ALA A 6 -5.19 6.47 5.52
C ALA A 6 -6.34 5.89 6.36
N GLN A 7 -7.54 6.48 6.32
CA GLN A 7 -8.67 6.01 7.15
C GLN A 7 -9.32 4.70 6.70
N GLY A 8 -8.88 4.10 5.59
CA GLY A 8 -9.44 2.85 5.07
C GLY A 8 -8.69 1.60 5.47
N ILE A 9 -7.44 1.75 5.87
CA ILE A 9 -6.50 0.65 6.05
C ILE A 9 -6.54 0.13 7.49
N ASP A 10 -6.73 1.01 8.47
CA ASP A 10 -6.60 0.66 9.90
C ASP A 10 -7.64 -0.35 10.41
N ASN A 11 -8.79 -0.50 9.75
CA ASN A 11 -9.86 -1.41 10.17
C ASN A 11 -9.98 -2.70 9.35
N TRP A 12 -9.21 -2.85 8.27
CA TRP A 12 -9.25 -4.06 7.44
C TRP A 12 -8.54 -5.26 8.07
N TYR A 13 -7.51 -5.01 8.90
CA TYR A 13 -6.70 -6.06 9.53
C TYR A 13 -7.34 -6.76 10.74
N GLY A 14 -8.50 -6.31 11.21
CA GLY A 14 -9.19 -6.88 12.37
C GLY A 14 -9.86 -8.25 12.15
N ALA A 15 -9.89 -8.80 10.93
CA ALA A 15 -10.67 -9.98 10.60
C ALA A 15 -9.85 -11.26 10.39
N VAL A 16 -8.52 -11.23 10.46
CA VAL A 16 -7.69 -12.45 10.31
C VAL A 16 -6.69 -12.53 11.46
N GLY A 17 -7.19 -12.96 12.62
CA GLY A 17 -6.37 -13.24 13.78
C GLY A 17 -5.73 -14.60 13.68
N SER A 18 -4.40 -14.66 13.78
CA SER A 18 -3.68 -15.80 14.40
C SER A 18 -2.41 -15.26 15.02
N LYS A 19 -2.40 -15.31 16.34
CA LYS A 19 -1.31 -14.93 17.21
C LYS A 19 -0.15 -15.92 17.06
N PRO A 20 1.10 -15.51 16.80
CA PRO A 20 2.23 -16.43 16.94
C PRO A 20 2.62 -16.55 18.40
N THR A 21 2.72 -17.79 18.85
CA THR A 21 3.26 -18.18 20.16
C THR A 21 4.75 -17.87 20.23
N SER A 22 5.15 -17.29 21.36
CA SER A 22 6.51 -16.99 21.78
C SER A 22 7.35 -18.28 21.86
N GLY A 23 8.43 -18.31 21.11
CA GLY A 23 9.52 -19.26 21.26
C GLY A 23 10.84 -18.51 21.20
N THR A 24 11.49 -18.36 22.35
CA THR A 24 12.82 -17.78 22.50
C THR A 24 13.86 -18.72 21.92
N SER A 25 14.55 -18.31 20.87
CA SER A 25 15.86 -18.86 20.52
C SER A 25 16.72 -17.79 19.85
N THR A 26 17.82 -17.48 20.52
CA THR A 26 18.89 -16.62 20.08
C THR A 26 19.57 -17.26 18.86
N GLN A 27 19.32 -16.76 17.66
CA GLN A 27 20.11 -17.12 16.49
C GLN A 27 20.53 -15.88 15.71
N LYS A 28 21.81 -15.88 15.37
CA LYS A 28 22.57 -14.97 14.53
C LYS A 28 21.80 -14.60 13.26
N LYS A 29 21.56 -13.31 13.05
CA LYS A 29 20.78 -12.75 11.93
C LYS A 29 21.55 -12.90 10.61
N SER A 30 21.39 -14.04 9.96
CA SER A 30 21.59 -14.16 8.52
C SER A 30 20.30 -13.69 7.86
N THR A 31 20.37 -12.67 7.03
CA THR A 31 19.21 -12.14 6.27
C THR A 31 18.89 -13.13 5.16
N GLU A 32 18.25 -14.25 5.47
CA GLU A 32 17.66 -15.12 4.45
C GLU A 32 16.41 -14.40 3.92
N GLN A 33 16.47 -13.90 2.69
CA GLN A 33 15.31 -13.42 1.96
C GLN A 33 14.29 -14.57 1.89
N SER A 34 13.07 -14.32 2.36
CA SER A 34 12.00 -15.32 2.27
C SER A 34 11.61 -15.51 0.80
N GLN A 35 11.58 -16.74 0.36
CA GLN A 35 11.09 -17.05 -0.99
C GLN A 35 9.59 -16.80 -1.08
N MET A 36 9.16 -16.19 -2.18
CA MET A 36 7.74 -16.03 -2.51
C MET A 36 7.14 -17.38 -2.84
N THR A 37 5.90 -17.62 -2.43
CA THR A 37 5.11 -18.76 -2.93
C THR A 37 4.83 -18.60 -4.42
N THR A 38 4.40 -19.66 -5.09
CA THR A 38 4.06 -19.61 -6.52
C THR A 38 2.99 -18.54 -6.83
N SER A 39 1.97 -18.41 -5.99
CA SER A 39 0.92 -17.40 -6.17
C SER A 39 1.43 -15.96 -5.95
N GLN A 40 2.28 -15.77 -4.95
CA GLN A 40 2.94 -14.48 -4.69
C GLN A 40 3.86 -14.08 -5.85
N GLN A 41 4.64 -15.02 -6.36
CA GLN A 41 5.50 -14.79 -7.51
C GLN A 41 4.70 -14.44 -8.77
N SER A 42 3.57 -15.10 -8.99
CA SER A 42 2.66 -14.79 -10.10
C SER A 42 2.11 -13.37 -10.00
N PHE A 43 1.62 -12.97 -8.83
CA PHE A 43 1.15 -11.60 -8.59
C PHE A 43 2.28 -10.60 -8.82
N PHE A 44 3.44 -10.84 -8.22
CA PHE A 44 4.61 -9.97 -8.33
C PHE A 44 5.05 -9.76 -9.78
N ASN A 45 5.20 -10.83 -10.54
CA ASN A 45 5.59 -10.78 -11.95
C ASN A 45 4.59 -10.00 -12.81
N ASN A 46 3.30 -10.06 -12.43
CA ASN A 46 2.24 -9.37 -13.17
C ASN A 46 2.25 -7.85 -12.94
N ILE A 47 2.67 -7.38 -11.78
CA ILE A 47 2.67 -5.94 -11.45
C ILE A 47 4.03 -5.25 -11.64
N LEU A 48 5.14 -5.99 -11.50
CA LEU A 48 6.49 -5.42 -11.47
C LEU A 48 6.81 -4.52 -12.67
N PRO A 49 6.58 -4.92 -13.95
CA PRO A 49 6.93 -4.08 -15.09
C PRO A 49 6.18 -2.73 -15.09
N ALA A 50 4.89 -2.75 -14.73
CA ALA A 50 4.08 -1.55 -14.67
C ALA A 50 4.48 -0.65 -13.50
N ILE A 51 4.81 -1.22 -12.34
CA ILE A 51 5.30 -0.48 -11.18
C ILE A 51 6.63 0.19 -11.50
N GLN A 52 7.60 -0.51 -12.11
CA GLN A 52 8.88 0.08 -12.51
C GLN A 52 8.69 1.25 -13.49
N GLN A 53 7.83 1.10 -14.48
CA GLN A 53 7.54 2.16 -15.43
C GLN A 53 6.95 3.41 -14.75
N VAL A 54 5.98 3.22 -13.85
CA VAL A 54 5.32 4.33 -13.14
C VAL A 54 6.26 4.96 -12.12
N SER A 55 7.02 4.15 -11.38
CA SER A 55 8.05 4.55 -10.43
C SER A 55 9.05 5.51 -11.09
N GLN A 56 9.66 5.08 -12.19
CA GLN A 56 10.60 5.90 -12.97
C GLN A 56 9.98 7.21 -13.45
N LYS A 57 8.76 7.15 -13.99
CA LYS A 57 8.07 8.34 -14.53
C LYS A 57 7.65 9.34 -13.45
N LYS A 58 7.37 8.87 -12.24
CA LYS A 58 6.77 9.68 -11.16
C LYS A 58 7.74 10.02 -10.02
N GLY A 59 8.95 9.48 -10.03
CA GLY A 59 9.94 9.67 -8.96
C GLY A 59 9.53 8.99 -7.66
N ILE A 60 8.82 7.85 -7.72
CA ILE A 60 8.42 7.10 -6.54
C ILE A 60 9.36 5.90 -6.40
N VAL A 61 9.88 5.66 -5.22
CA VAL A 61 10.77 4.51 -4.93
C VAL A 61 10.02 3.21 -5.22
N THR A 62 10.58 2.37 -6.08
CA THR A 62 9.92 1.15 -6.62
C THR A 62 9.56 0.17 -5.52
N SER A 63 10.49 -0.09 -4.60
CA SER A 63 10.30 -1.00 -3.48
C SER A 63 9.13 -0.58 -2.56
N VAL A 64 8.92 0.73 -2.38
CA VAL A 64 7.78 1.25 -1.61
C VAL A 64 6.47 1.00 -2.33
N MET A 65 6.39 1.25 -3.65
CA MET A 65 5.20 0.92 -4.44
C MET A 65 4.87 -0.58 -4.38
N LEU A 66 5.88 -1.43 -4.51
CA LEU A 66 5.73 -2.89 -4.41
C LEU A 66 5.21 -3.29 -3.03
N ALA A 67 5.85 -2.81 -1.95
CA ALA A 67 5.45 -3.13 -0.59
C ALA A 67 4.02 -2.67 -0.28
N GLN A 68 3.62 -1.48 -0.73
CA GLN A 68 2.26 -0.98 -0.57
C GLN A 68 1.25 -1.85 -1.34
N SER A 69 1.52 -2.17 -2.60
CA SER A 69 0.62 -3.03 -3.39
C SER A 69 0.45 -4.42 -2.74
N ILE A 70 1.49 -5.00 -2.19
CA ILE A 70 1.46 -6.27 -1.47
C ILE A 70 0.64 -6.15 -0.20
N LEU A 71 0.92 -5.13 0.61
CA LEU A 71 0.25 -4.92 1.90
C LEU A 71 -1.25 -4.68 1.72
N GLU A 72 -1.61 -3.74 0.83
CA GLU A 72 -2.99 -3.29 0.65
C GLU A 72 -3.88 -4.32 -0.07
N SER A 73 -3.30 -5.16 -0.91
CA SER A 73 -4.06 -6.13 -1.68
C SER A 73 -3.98 -7.56 -1.13
N GLY A 74 -3.14 -7.81 -0.10
CA GLY A 74 -2.85 -9.17 0.36
C GLY A 74 -2.32 -10.03 -0.80
N TRP A 75 -1.32 -9.54 -1.54
CA TRP A 75 -0.83 -10.20 -2.75
C TRP A 75 -1.91 -10.39 -3.82
N GLY A 76 -2.79 -9.42 -3.97
CA GLY A 76 -3.87 -9.44 -4.96
C GLY A 76 -5.07 -10.32 -4.61
N THR A 77 -5.15 -10.84 -3.37
CA THR A 77 -6.21 -11.78 -2.96
C THR A 77 -7.42 -11.11 -2.33
N TYR A 78 -7.29 -9.88 -1.83
CA TYR A 78 -8.40 -9.17 -1.19
C TYR A 78 -9.48 -8.76 -2.20
N GLN A 79 -10.73 -8.71 -1.74
CA GLN A 79 -11.90 -8.39 -2.59
C GLN A 79 -11.74 -7.11 -3.41
N LEU A 80 -11.11 -6.09 -2.84
CA LEU A 80 -10.89 -4.83 -3.55
C LEU A 80 -9.94 -5.00 -4.74
N ALA A 81 -8.92 -5.86 -4.60
CA ALA A 81 -8.00 -6.18 -5.68
C ALA A 81 -8.65 -7.07 -6.74
N THR A 82 -9.40 -8.10 -6.33
CA THR A 82 -10.00 -9.08 -7.24
C THR A 82 -11.22 -8.55 -7.99
N ASN A 83 -12.05 -7.71 -7.34
CA ASN A 83 -13.31 -7.24 -7.90
C ASN A 83 -13.20 -5.84 -8.52
N ALA A 84 -12.21 -5.04 -8.14
CA ALA A 84 -12.06 -3.66 -8.57
C ALA A 84 -10.66 -3.31 -9.08
N TYR A 85 -9.73 -4.25 -9.16
CA TYR A 85 -8.32 -4.05 -9.52
C TYR A 85 -7.60 -2.99 -8.67
N ASN A 86 -8.16 -2.60 -7.53
CA ASN A 86 -7.59 -1.59 -6.66
C ASN A 86 -6.62 -2.24 -5.66
N ILE A 87 -5.36 -2.29 -6.04
CA ILE A 87 -4.30 -2.94 -5.24
C ILE A 87 -3.61 -1.99 -4.25
N PHE A 88 -4.01 -0.73 -4.19
CA PHE A 88 -3.45 0.28 -3.28
C PHE A 88 -4.46 0.83 -2.28
N GLY A 89 -5.69 0.32 -2.26
CA GLY A 89 -6.71 0.77 -1.32
C GLY A 89 -7.14 2.23 -1.50
N ILE A 90 -7.04 2.79 -2.71
CA ILE A 90 -7.37 4.20 -2.94
C ILE A 90 -8.87 4.42 -2.85
N LYS A 91 -9.28 5.28 -1.91
CA LYS A 91 -10.68 5.69 -1.76
C LYS A 91 -11.12 6.61 -2.89
N ALA A 92 -12.40 6.49 -3.25
CA ALA A 92 -13.05 7.44 -4.15
C ALA A 92 -13.45 8.70 -3.36
N ASP A 93 -12.66 9.76 -3.51
CA ASP A 93 -13.01 11.08 -2.98
C ASP A 93 -13.87 11.87 -3.97
N SER A 94 -14.30 13.08 -3.59
CA SER A 94 -15.15 13.94 -4.44
C SER A 94 -14.52 14.33 -5.78
N SER A 95 -13.21 14.23 -5.91
CA SER A 95 -12.47 14.51 -7.16
C SER A 95 -12.48 13.35 -8.14
N TRP A 96 -12.77 12.13 -7.66
CA TRP A 96 -12.83 10.93 -8.49
C TRP A 96 -14.07 10.93 -9.40
N LYS A 97 -13.87 10.68 -10.69
CA LYS A 97 -14.96 10.64 -11.70
C LYS A 97 -15.09 9.27 -12.36
N GLY A 98 -14.27 8.31 -11.96
CA GLY A 98 -14.32 6.93 -12.45
C GLY A 98 -15.30 6.06 -11.69
N ASN A 99 -15.29 4.75 -11.98
CA ASN A 99 -16.11 3.75 -11.30
C ASN A 99 -15.69 3.61 -9.84
N THR A 100 -16.64 3.20 -9.01
CA THR A 100 -16.41 2.93 -7.58
C THR A 100 -16.81 1.50 -7.23
N TYR A 101 -16.16 0.97 -6.19
CA TYR A 101 -16.50 -0.28 -5.54
C TYR A 101 -16.79 -0.02 -4.07
N THR A 102 -17.95 -0.46 -3.59
CA THR A 102 -18.37 -0.25 -2.20
C THR A 102 -17.98 -1.44 -1.36
N VAL A 103 -17.29 -1.16 -0.26
CA VAL A 103 -16.91 -2.16 0.75
C VAL A 103 -17.59 -1.83 2.06
N GLN A 104 -18.22 -2.85 2.68
CA GLN A 104 -18.74 -2.74 4.04
C GLN A 104 -17.59 -2.99 5.04
N THR A 105 -17.35 -2.04 5.92
CA THR A 105 -16.36 -2.12 6.98
C THR A 105 -17.02 -1.96 8.34
N LYS A 106 -16.42 -2.54 9.39
CA LYS A 106 -16.89 -2.35 10.76
C LYS A 106 -16.05 -1.27 11.43
N GLU A 107 -16.70 -0.30 12.01
CA GLU A 107 -16.06 0.78 12.80
C GLU A 107 -16.60 0.79 14.22
N VAL A 108 -15.75 1.16 15.17
CA VAL A 108 -16.19 1.40 16.57
C VAL A 108 -16.41 2.87 16.75
N VAL A 109 -17.69 3.26 16.95
CA VAL A 109 -18.08 4.63 17.22
C VAL A 109 -18.77 4.68 18.59
N ASN A 110 -18.23 5.46 19.52
CA ASN A 110 -18.73 5.56 20.89
C ASN A 110 -18.89 4.19 21.59
N GLY A 111 -17.90 3.30 21.40
CA GLY A 111 -17.90 1.96 22.00
C GLY A 111 -18.87 0.95 21.34
N LYS A 112 -19.56 1.32 20.27
CA LYS A 112 -20.45 0.43 19.52
C LYS A 112 -19.86 0.12 18.14
N THR A 113 -19.85 -1.16 17.77
CA THR A 113 -19.48 -1.58 16.42
C THR A 113 -20.64 -1.28 15.47
N ILE A 114 -20.36 -0.46 14.46
CA ILE A 114 -21.31 -0.15 13.39
C ILE A 114 -20.72 -0.61 12.04
N THR A 115 -21.59 -0.98 11.11
CA THR A 115 -21.18 -1.24 9.73
C THR A 115 -21.29 0.05 8.94
N VAL A 116 -20.21 0.44 8.28
CA VAL A 116 -20.15 1.62 7.40
C VAL A 116 -19.76 1.20 5.98
N GLU A 117 -20.34 1.86 5.00
CA GLU A 117 -19.97 1.69 3.61
C GLU A 117 -18.88 2.70 3.23
N LYS A 118 -17.84 2.19 2.58
CA LYS A 118 -16.75 3.02 2.03
C LYS A 118 -16.62 2.77 0.55
N GLN A 119 -16.52 3.86 -0.20
CA GLN A 119 -16.32 3.80 -1.64
C GLN A 119 -14.82 3.89 -1.96
N PHE A 120 -14.37 2.94 -2.76
CA PHE A 120 -13.02 2.88 -3.29
C PHE A 120 -13.06 3.07 -4.81
N ARG A 121 -11.95 3.56 -5.37
CA ARG A 121 -11.79 3.63 -6.83
C ARG A 121 -11.82 2.22 -7.42
N ALA A 122 -12.51 2.05 -8.52
CA ALA A 122 -12.54 0.81 -9.28
C ALA A 122 -11.94 1.01 -10.66
N TYR A 123 -11.07 0.11 -11.04
CA TYR A 123 -10.30 0.18 -12.28
C TYR A 123 -10.66 -0.97 -13.22
N LYS A 124 -10.28 -0.85 -14.48
CA LYS A 124 -10.48 -1.89 -15.49
C LYS A 124 -9.32 -2.88 -15.57
N SER A 125 -8.18 -2.53 -14.97
CA SER A 125 -6.97 -3.35 -14.97
C SER A 125 -6.02 -2.95 -13.84
N LEU A 126 -5.04 -3.83 -13.53
CA LEU A 126 -3.94 -3.53 -12.62
C LEU A 126 -3.10 -2.34 -13.12
N LEU A 127 -2.89 -2.23 -14.43
CA LEU A 127 -2.14 -1.12 -15.01
C LEU A 127 -2.82 0.24 -14.75
N GLU A 128 -4.14 0.31 -14.84
CA GLU A 128 -4.90 1.51 -14.52
C GLU A 128 -4.76 1.89 -13.06
N SER A 129 -4.87 0.91 -12.16
CA SER A 129 -4.65 1.09 -10.71
C SER A 129 -3.25 1.63 -10.40
N ILE A 130 -2.21 1.03 -10.99
CA ILE A 130 -0.82 1.44 -10.80
C ILE A 130 -0.57 2.85 -11.34
N SER A 131 -1.13 3.17 -12.50
CA SER A 131 -1.01 4.49 -13.12
C SER A 131 -1.71 5.59 -12.30
N ASP A 132 -2.90 5.29 -11.77
CA ASP A 132 -3.64 6.21 -10.91
C ASP A 132 -2.93 6.43 -9.59
N TYR A 133 -2.39 5.36 -8.97
CA TYR A 133 -1.57 5.49 -7.76
C TYR A 133 -0.39 6.45 -7.99
N GLY A 134 0.38 6.28 -9.07
CA GLY A 134 1.49 7.20 -9.38
C GLY A 134 1.06 8.64 -9.61
N SER A 135 -0.14 8.85 -10.14
CA SER A 135 -0.70 10.19 -10.40
C SER A 135 -1.35 10.81 -9.17
N PHE A 136 -1.74 10.01 -8.19
CA PHE A 136 -2.42 10.44 -6.98
C PHE A 136 -1.65 11.54 -6.23
N PHE A 137 -0.34 11.38 -6.07
CA PHE A 137 0.52 12.28 -5.29
C PHE A 137 0.66 13.69 -5.88
N THR A 138 0.36 13.83 -7.17
CA THR A 138 0.44 15.11 -7.89
C THR A 138 -0.92 15.59 -8.42
N SER A 139 -2.01 14.91 -8.06
CA SER A 139 -3.35 15.16 -8.62
C SER A 139 -3.99 16.48 -8.16
N THR A 140 -3.47 17.10 -7.11
CA THR A 140 -3.88 18.44 -6.65
C THR A 140 -2.66 19.22 -6.17
N ALA A 141 -2.74 20.55 -6.17
CA ALA A 141 -1.66 21.42 -5.65
C ALA A 141 -1.32 21.09 -4.17
N TRP A 142 -2.34 20.77 -3.38
CA TRP A 142 -2.14 20.34 -1.99
C TRP A 142 -1.35 19.03 -1.91
N ARG A 143 -1.73 18.00 -2.67
CA ARG A 143 -1.01 16.71 -2.68
C ARG A 143 0.42 16.88 -3.15
N MET A 144 0.63 17.62 -4.23
CA MET A 144 1.97 17.89 -4.75
C MET A 144 2.88 18.52 -3.68
N LYS A 145 2.37 19.49 -2.93
CA LYS A 145 3.10 20.13 -1.82
C LYS A 145 3.31 19.16 -0.65
N ASN A 146 2.26 18.44 -0.23
CA ASN A 146 2.29 17.58 0.95
C ASN A 146 3.20 16.36 0.78
N TYR A 147 3.26 15.80 -0.44
CA TYR A 147 4.08 14.62 -0.76
C TYR A 147 5.40 14.95 -1.46
N ALA A 148 5.81 16.22 -1.51
CA ALA A 148 7.03 16.63 -2.21
C ALA A 148 8.28 15.86 -1.73
N SER A 149 8.47 15.73 -0.41
CA SER A 149 9.60 14.99 0.15
C SER A 149 9.57 13.49 -0.16
N PHE A 150 8.36 12.91 -0.24
CA PHE A 150 8.18 11.52 -0.65
C PHE A 150 8.58 11.30 -2.12
N LEU A 151 8.18 12.21 -3.01
CA LEU A 151 8.51 12.15 -4.43
C LEU A 151 9.99 12.46 -4.75
N GLN A 152 10.71 13.06 -3.81
CA GLN A 152 12.15 13.36 -3.93
C GLN A 152 13.04 12.31 -3.22
N ALA A 153 12.44 11.32 -2.57
CA ALA A 153 13.19 10.30 -1.86
C ALA A 153 13.95 9.40 -2.86
N THR A 154 15.21 9.10 -2.54
CA THR A 154 16.09 8.27 -3.38
C THR A 154 16.28 6.85 -2.87
N ASN A 155 15.74 6.54 -1.69
CA ASN A 155 15.76 5.21 -1.10
C ASN A 155 14.48 4.99 -0.27
N TYR A 156 14.20 3.73 0.06
CA TYR A 156 12.97 3.40 0.76
C TYR A 156 12.90 3.94 2.18
N GLU A 157 14.02 4.07 2.90
CA GLU A 157 14.02 4.59 4.27
C GLU A 157 13.53 6.05 4.30
N THR A 158 14.09 6.89 3.43
CA THR A 158 13.67 8.29 3.31
C THR A 158 12.26 8.42 2.76
N ALA A 159 11.86 7.55 1.83
CA ALA A 159 10.51 7.51 1.30
C ALA A 159 9.49 7.16 2.39
N LEU A 160 9.73 6.12 3.19
CA LEU A 160 8.83 5.70 4.27
C LEU A 160 8.71 6.77 5.37
N THR A 161 9.84 7.40 5.75
CA THR A 161 9.83 8.50 6.72
C THR A 161 9.01 9.68 6.22
N SER A 162 9.20 10.07 4.96
CA SER A 162 8.46 11.17 4.33
C SER A 162 6.98 10.87 4.17
N LEU A 163 6.64 9.62 3.83
CA LEU A 163 5.27 9.17 3.68
C LEU A 163 4.51 9.23 5.01
N LEU A 164 5.15 8.78 6.11
CA LEU A 164 4.58 8.86 7.45
C LEU A 164 4.42 10.32 7.89
N ALA A 165 5.44 11.15 7.70
CA ALA A 165 5.40 12.58 8.05
C ALA A 165 4.33 13.36 7.28
N SER A 166 3.99 12.94 6.05
CA SER A 166 2.91 13.52 5.24
C SER A 166 1.50 13.17 5.74
N GLY A 167 1.38 12.29 6.74
CA GLY A 167 0.10 11.79 7.23
C GLY A 167 -0.59 10.85 6.23
N TYR A 168 0.15 10.12 5.43
CA TYR A 168 -0.40 9.15 4.47
C TYR A 168 -1.17 8.04 5.17
N ALA A 169 -0.66 7.54 6.29
CA ALA A 169 -1.29 6.53 7.13
C ALA A 169 -1.49 7.04 8.56
N THR A 170 -2.57 6.61 9.21
CA THR A 170 -2.85 6.87 10.62
C THR A 170 -2.25 5.79 11.53
N ASP A 171 -2.00 4.59 10.99
CA ASP A 171 -1.31 3.51 11.70
C ASP A 171 0.17 3.86 11.90
N PRO A 172 0.64 4.04 13.15
CA PRO A 172 2.04 4.35 13.41
C PRO A 172 2.99 3.21 13.00
N ALA A 173 2.49 1.98 12.90
CA ALA A 173 3.26 0.81 12.46
C ALA A 173 3.32 0.65 10.93
N TYR A 174 2.67 1.52 10.17
CA TYR A 174 2.56 1.38 8.71
C TYR A 174 3.94 1.34 8.02
N ALA A 175 4.81 2.28 8.35
CA ALA A 175 6.16 2.33 7.78
C ALA A 175 6.98 1.07 8.12
N GLU A 176 6.87 0.56 9.34
CA GLU A 176 7.56 -0.67 9.76
C GLU A 176 7.00 -1.92 9.04
N LYS A 177 5.70 -1.98 8.78
CA LYS A 177 5.09 -3.05 7.97
C LYS A 177 5.66 -3.06 6.55
N LEU A 178 5.74 -1.89 5.90
CA LEU A 178 6.32 -1.76 4.57
C LEU A 178 7.81 -2.11 4.56
N LYS A 179 8.58 -1.59 5.51
CA LYS A 179 10.01 -1.89 5.68
C LYS A 179 10.24 -3.39 5.83
N SER A 180 9.42 -4.05 6.66
CA SER A 180 9.50 -5.51 6.87
C SER A 180 9.26 -6.29 5.57
N LEU A 181 8.32 -5.85 4.72
CA LEU A 181 8.07 -6.46 3.41
C LEU A 181 9.24 -6.24 2.45
N ILE A 182 9.78 -5.00 2.40
CA ILE A 182 10.93 -4.67 1.55
C ILE A 182 12.12 -5.56 1.91
N GLN A 183 12.47 -5.63 3.18
CA GLN A 183 13.60 -6.41 3.65
C GLN A 183 13.38 -7.93 3.50
N ARG A 184 12.17 -8.41 3.81
CA ARG A 184 11.83 -9.83 3.73
C ARG A 184 11.93 -10.39 2.33
N TYR A 185 11.51 -9.62 1.33
CA TYR A 185 11.45 -10.06 -0.06
C TYR A 185 12.54 -9.42 -0.94
N GLY A 186 13.46 -8.61 -0.35
CA GLY A 186 14.53 -7.94 -1.08
C GLY A 186 14.01 -7.02 -2.17
N LEU A 187 12.93 -6.27 -1.90
CA LEU A 187 12.28 -5.45 -2.92
C LEU A 187 13.12 -4.25 -3.34
N ASP A 188 14.06 -3.81 -2.50
CA ASP A 188 15.02 -2.72 -2.74
C ASP A 188 15.96 -2.99 -3.93
N GLN A 189 16.18 -4.24 -4.30
CA GLN A 189 16.91 -4.60 -5.52
C GLN A 189 16.27 -4.06 -6.81
N TYR A 190 14.99 -3.68 -6.76
CA TYR A 190 14.24 -3.13 -7.90
C TYR A 190 14.23 -1.60 -7.93
N ASP A 191 14.80 -0.94 -6.91
CA ASP A 191 14.93 0.51 -6.90
C ASP A 191 15.93 0.96 -7.99
N LEU A 192 15.60 2.06 -8.64
CA LEU A 192 16.48 2.64 -9.64
C LEU A 192 17.64 3.34 -8.92
N ASN A 193 18.86 2.95 -9.23
CA ASN A 193 20.08 3.61 -8.80
C ASN A 193 20.28 4.93 -9.52
#